data_7955641d8c4a681c8160c694e650199a
#
_entry.id   7955641d8c4a681c8160c694e650199a
#
_cell.length_a   1.000
_cell.length_b   1.000
_cell.length_c   1.000
_cell.angle_alpha   90.00
_cell.angle_beta   90.00
_cell.angle_gamma   90.00
#
_symmetry.space_group_name_H-M   'P 1'
#
loop_
_entity.id
_entity.type
_entity.pdbx_description
1 polymer ?
#
loop_
_entity_poly.entity_id
_entity_poly.type
_entity_poly.pdbx_seq_one_letter_code
_entity_poly.pdbx_strand_id
1 'polypeptide(L)'
;MKKQTIIAALLLATTMSHGKTTPNRTETPANFEGYLFAYFEGRGDAKQQEHLRFALSDDGVNWRALNENRPVIASDTISESGGIRDPHILRGEDGRFYIVATDMNTAKNGWNENPGIVLLSSDDLLHWKHAKINLSKDYPKHFGDAYWVWAPQTIYDRKAKKYMIYFTLQRNDRKSLITYYAYANKDFTGFESEPKQLFSAKYGSIDNDIIEKDGTYHLFYKGNTKDENGKEIKNGIQQATSKSLKGKWKEDDAAPLPTVAKAGKRAARNARP
;
A
#
# COMPACT_ATOMS: atom_id res chain seq x y z
N MET A 1 -36.77 -22.62 -11.93
CA MET A 1 -35.48 -21.90 -11.87
C MET A 1 -35.68 -20.62 -11.06
N LYS A 2 -35.33 -20.62 -9.80
CA LYS A 2 -35.45 -19.44 -8.90
C LYS A 2 -34.16 -18.63 -8.98
N LYS A 3 -34.26 -17.40 -9.49
CA LYS A 3 -33.16 -16.42 -9.45
C LYS A 3 -33.00 -16.00 -8.00
N GLN A 4 -31.87 -16.33 -7.39
CA GLN A 4 -31.46 -15.72 -6.12
C GLN A 4 -30.79 -14.39 -6.42
N THR A 5 -31.48 -13.32 -6.07
CA THR A 5 -30.97 -11.97 -6.06
C THR A 5 -30.13 -11.82 -4.77
N ILE A 6 -28.82 -11.70 -4.92
CA ILE A 6 -27.93 -11.35 -3.80
C ILE A 6 -28.06 -9.84 -3.61
N ILE A 7 -28.81 -9.45 -2.59
CA ILE A 7 -28.84 -8.06 -2.11
C ILE A 7 -27.65 -7.89 -1.17
N ALA A 8 -26.58 -7.27 -1.64
CA ALA A 8 -25.57 -6.71 -0.78
C ALA A 8 -26.16 -5.42 -0.19
N ALA A 9 -26.79 -5.51 0.97
CA ALA A 9 -27.30 -4.34 1.67
C ALA A 9 -26.12 -3.57 2.26
N LEU A 10 -25.67 -2.54 1.54
CA LEU A 10 -24.86 -1.47 2.09
C LEU A 10 -25.83 -0.34 2.45
N LEU A 11 -26.31 -0.32 3.71
CA LEU A 11 -27.09 0.81 4.23
C LEU A 11 -26.14 1.96 4.53
N LEU A 12 -26.07 2.94 3.64
CA LEU A 12 -25.56 4.27 3.95
C LEU A 12 -26.74 5.16 4.34
N ALA A 13 -26.89 5.45 5.62
CA ALA A 13 -27.80 6.50 6.07
C ALA A 13 -27.07 7.84 5.99
N THR A 14 -27.42 8.69 5.02
CA THR A 14 -26.98 10.07 4.93
C THR A 14 -27.96 10.97 5.65
N THR A 15 -27.58 11.57 6.77
CA THR A 15 -28.24 12.78 7.28
C THR A 15 -27.34 13.97 7.03
N MET A 16 -27.78 14.88 6.14
CA MET A 16 -27.13 16.17 5.94
C MET A 16 -27.44 17.11 7.12
N SER A 17 -26.40 17.57 7.79
CA SER A 17 -26.47 18.75 8.67
C SER A 17 -25.38 19.73 8.22
N HIS A 18 -25.79 20.93 7.81
CA HIS A 18 -24.91 22.05 7.47
C HIS A 18 -24.52 22.79 8.75
N GLY A 19 -23.26 22.67 9.12
CA GLY A 19 -22.64 23.50 10.16
C GLY A 19 -21.18 23.70 9.86
N LYS A 20 -20.77 24.93 9.50
CA LYS A 20 -19.36 25.31 9.32
C LYS A 20 -18.68 25.40 10.67
N THR A 21 -17.88 24.41 11.05
CA THR A 21 -16.82 24.54 12.07
C THR A 21 -15.61 23.75 11.63
N THR A 22 -14.45 24.39 11.67
CA THR A 22 -13.14 23.77 11.42
C THR A 22 -12.91 22.67 12.45
N PRO A 23 -12.71 21.39 12.07
CA PRO A 23 -12.52 20.34 13.05
C PRO A 23 -11.09 20.33 13.57
N ASN A 24 -10.95 20.46 14.87
CA ASN A 24 -9.76 20.06 15.62
C ASN A 24 -9.74 18.53 15.64
N ARG A 25 -8.78 17.89 14.97
CA ARG A 25 -8.82 16.48 14.58
C ARG A 25 -8.08 15.59 15.58
N THR A 26 -8.77 15.21 16.66
CA THR A 26 -8.43 14.08 17.53
C THR A 26 -9.61 13.12 17.73
N GLU A 27 -10.70 13.29 16.98
CA GLU A 27 -11.88 12.45 17.13
C GLU A 27 -11.93 11.39 16.02
N THR A 28 -12.01 10.13 16.42
CA THR A 28 -12.50 9.04 15.56
C THR A 28 -13.83 9.52 14.95
N PRO A 29 -14.03 9.45 13.63
CA PRO A 29 -15.28 9.86 13.02
C PRO A 29 -16.45 9.19 13.74
N ALA A 30 -17.48 9.95 14.09
CA ALA A 30 -18.64 9.47 14.85
C ALA A 30 -19.42 8.32 14.19
N ASN A 31 -19.01 7.85 13.01
CA ASN A 31 -19.57 6.76 12.22
C ASN A 31 -18.49 5.81 11.73
N PHE A 32 -17.53 5.39 12.58
CA PHE A 32 -16.62 4.31 12.25
C PHE A 32 -17.42 2.99 12.34
N GLU A 33 -17.61 2.31 11.19
CA GLU A 33 -18.39 1.08 11.10
C GLU A 33 -17.54 -0.17 10.94
N GLY A 34 -16.21 -0.04 10.73
CA GLY A 34 -15.31 -1.18 10.61
C GLY A 34 -14.03 -0.86 9.82
N TYR A 35 -13.22 -1.89 9.66
CA TYR A 35 -11.98 -1.86 8.91
C TYR A 35 -12.14 -2.61 7.59
N LEU A 36 -11.58 -2.07 6.51
CA LEU A 36 -11.44 -2.73 5.23
C LEU A 36 -9.97 -3.08 4.98
N PHE A 37 -9.71 -4.34 4.67
CA PHE A 37 -8.38 -4.84 4.31
C PHE A 37 -8.35 -5.24 2.84
N ALA A 38 -7.48 -4.60 2.06
CA ALA A 38 -7.16 -5.00 0.70
C ALA A 38 -5.94 -5.93 0.74
N TYR A 39 -6.02 -7.08 0.08
CA TYR A 39 -4.95 -8.06 0.11
C TYR A 39 -4.91 -8.93 -1.16
N PHE A 40 -3.87 -9.71 -1.27
CA PHE A 40 -3.68 -10.75 -2.29
C PHE A 40 -3.15 -12.02 -1.65
N GLU A 41 -3.24 -13.13 -2.33
CA GLU A 41 -2.60 -14.38 -1.94
C GLU A 41 -1.37 -14.61 -2.80
N GLY A 42 -0.21 -14.78 -2.17
CA GLY A 42 1.06 -14.97 -2.86
C GLY A 42 1.39 -16.44 -3.15
N ARG A 43 0.48 -17.37 -2.80
CA ARG A 43 0.64 -18.82 -2.96
C ARG A 43 -0.72 -19.46 -3.19
N GLY A 44 -0.72 -20.69 -3.72
CA GLY A 44 -1.93 -21.45 -3.98
C GLY A 44 -2.14 -21.72 -5.46
N ASP A 45 -3.39 -21.70 -5.89
CA ASP A 45 -3.72 -21.87 -7.31
C ASP A 45 -3.21 -20.68 -8.12
N ALA A 46 -2.34 -20.94 -9.10
CA ALA A 46 -1.75 -19.93 -9.97
C ALA A 46 -2.79 -19.06 -10.71
N LYS A 47 -4.02 -19.55 -10.88
CA LYS A 47 -5.12 -18.79 -11.48
C LYS A 47 -5.87 -17.92 -10.49
N GLN A 48 -5.67 -18.11 -9.20
CA GLN A 48 -6.38 -17.44 -8.12
C GLN A 48 -5.46 -16.55 -7.26
N GLN A 49 -4.17 -16.82 -7.26
CA GLN A 49 -3.19 -15.99 -6.55
C GLN A 49 -2.98 -14.66 -7.26
N GLU A 50 -2.45 -13.68 -6.52
CA GLU A 50 -2.07 -12.36 -7.06
C GLU A 50 -3.25 -11.60 -7.70
N HIS A 51 -4.44 -11.79 -7.12
CA HIS A 51 -5.64 -11.04 -7.43
C HIS A 51 -6.12 -10.24 -6.21
N LEU A 52 -6.75 -9.10 -6.47
CA LEU A 52 -7.28 -8.23 -5.43
C LEU A 52 -8.42 -8.91 -4.66
N ARG A 53 -8.31 -8.93 -3.35
CA ARG A 53 -9.32 -9.41 -2.40
C ARG A 53 -9.57 -8.39 -1.31
N PHE A 54 -10.74 -8.49 -0.70
CA PHE A 54 -11.11 -7.68 0.45
C PHE A 54 -11.51 -8.55 1.64
N ALA A 55 -11.22 -8.05 2.84
CA ALA A 55 -11.78 -8.56 4.09
C ALA A 55 -12.28 -7.40 4.94
N LEU A 56 -13.28 -7.67 5.79
CA LEU A 56 -13.82 -6.73 6.76
C LEU A 56 -13.54 -7.19 8.18
N SER A 57 -13.38 -6.22 9.08
CA SER A 57 -13.27 -6.44 10.50
C SER A 57 -13.94 -5.32 11.28
N ASP A 58 -14.60 -5.67 12.38
CA ASP A 58 -15.21 -4.72 13.30
C ASP A 58 -14.21 -4.27 14.38
N ASP A 59 -13.17 -5.05 14.64
CA ASP A 59 -12.20 -4.84 15.74
C ASP A 59 -10.73 -4.68 15.28
N GLY A 60 -10.47 -4.83 13.96
CA GLY A 60 -9.13 -4.79 13.39
C GLY A 60 -8.25 -6.02 13.67
N VAL A 61 -8.80 -7.03 14.33
CA VAL A 61 -8.10 -8.27 14.72
C VAL A 61 -8.71 -9.49 14.05
N ASN A 62 -10.03 -9.60 14.10
CA ASN A 62 -10.78 -10.70 13.50
C ASN A 62 -11.30 -10.30 12.12
N TRP A 63 -10.83 -10.97 11.09
CA TRP A 63 -11.09 -10.62 9.70
C TRP A 63 -11.99 -11.65 9.01
N ARG A 64 -12.96 -11.17 8.27
CA ARG A 64 -13.85 -11.97 7.45
C ARG A 64 -13.64 -11.63 5.98
N ALA A 65 -13.14 -12.60 5.21
CA ALA A 65 -12.97 -12.43 3.76
C ALA A 65 -14.31 -12.16 3.09
N LEU A 66 -14.33 -11.21 2.15
CA LEU A 66 -15.48 -10.95 1.30
C LEU A 66 -15.47 -11.88 0.08
N ASN A 67 -16.62 -11.99 -0.59
CA ASN A 67 -16.80 -12.77 -1.81
C ASN A 67 -16.32 -14.22 -1.68
N GLU A 68 -16.48 -14.84 -0.49
CA GLU A 68 -16.00 -16.21 -0.20
C GLU A 68 -14.49 -16.38 -0.47
N ASN A 69 -13.71 -15.37 -0.18
CA ASN A 69 -12.28 -15.28 -0.49
C ASN A 69 -11.94 -15.36 -1.99
N ARG A 70 -12.91 -15.14 -2.87
CA ARG A 70 -12.64 -15.01 -4.31
C ARG A 70 -12.19 -13.59 -4.64
N PRO A 71 -11.41 -13.39 -5.73
CA PRO A 71 -11.04 -12.06 -6.20
C PRO A 71 -12.24 -11.15 -6.40
N VAL A 72 -12.10 -9.87 -6.03
CA VAL A 72 -13.11 -8.83 -6.25
C VAL A 72 -12.94 -8.15 -7.62
N ILE A 73 -11.73 -8.23 -8.18
CA ILE A 73 -11.42 -7.80 -9.55
C ILE A 73 -10.47 -8.84 -10.14
N ALA A 74 -10.69 -9.18 -11.41
CA ALA A 74 -9.80 -10.00 -12.20
C ALA A 74 -8.54 -9.19 -12.56
N SER A 75 -7.40 -9.50 -11.90
CA SER A 75 -6.16 -8.72 -12.04
C SER A 75 -5.56 -8.79 -13.44
N ASP A 76 -5.85 -9.82 -14.22
CA ASP A 76 -5.46 -9.95 -15.62
C ASP A 76 -6.14 -8.92 -16.54
N THR A 77 -7.22 -8.30 -16.09
CA THR A 77 -7.90 -7.22 -16.85
C THR A 77 -7.34 -5.83 -16.52
N ILE A 78 -6.70 -5.65 -15.38
CA ILE A 78 -6.26 -4.35 -14.87
C ILE A 78 -4.74 -4.17 -14.81
N SER A 79 -3.95 -5.23 -15.04
CA SER A 79 -2.48 -5.20 -15.01
C SER A 79 -1.87 -5.63 -16.34
N GLU A 80 -0.59 -5.33 -16.57
CA GLU A 80 0.16 -5.82 -17.74
C GLU A 80 0.64 -7.27 -17.54
N SER A 81 1.08 -7.59 -16.31
CA SER A 81 1.59 -8.91 -15.96
C SER A 81 0.49 -9.98 -15.87
N GLY A 82 -0.75 -9.56 -15.63
CA GLY A 82 -1.87 -10.44 -15.32
C GLY A 82 -2.05 -10.75 -13.85
N GLY A 83 -1.36 -10.03 -12.96
CA GLY A 83 -1.45 -10.16 -11.50
C GLY A 83 -1.19 -8.85 -10.79
N ILE A 84 -1.58 -8.75 -9.53
CA ILE A 84 -1.23 -7.64 -8.64
C ILE A 84 -0.74 -8.15 -7.29
N ARG A 85 0.18 -7.40 -6.71
CA ARG A 85 0.70 -7.64 -5.35
C ARG A 85 0.64 -6.36 -4.54
N ASP A 86 0.74 -6.50 -3.22
CA ASP A 86 0.91 -5.40 -2.27
C ASP A 86 -0.13 -4.27 -2.44
N PRO A 87 -1.44 -4.58 -2.53
CA PRO A 87 -2.44 -3.55 -2.71
C PRO A 87 -2.53 -2.67 -1.45
N HIS A 88 -2.42 -1.36 -1.64
CA HIS A 88 -2.68 -0.37 -0.60
C HIS A 88 -3.98 0.36 -0.93
N ILE A 89 -4.91 0.43 0.02
CA ILE A 89 -6.18 1.13 -0.12
C ILE A 89 -6.23 2.38 0.76
N LEU A 90 -6.69 3.50 0.19
CA LEU A 90 -6.91 4.76 0.88
C LEU A 90 -8.33 5.26 0.62
N ARG A 91 -9.04 5.66 1.67
CA ARG A 91 -10.24 6.51 1.53
C ARG A 91 -9.78 7.96 1.43
N GLY A 92 -10.08 8.60 0.31
CA GLY A 92 -9.66 9.96 0.00
C GLY A 92 -10.42 11.03 0.79
N GLU A 93 -9.90 12.25 0.79
CA GLU A 93 -10.56 13.43 1.39
C GLU A 93 -11.87 13.80 0.66
N ASP A 94 -12.04 13.33 -0.56
CA ASP A 94 -13.26 13.45 -1.39
C ASP A 94 -14.27 12.31 -1.15
N GLY A 95 -13.96 11.39 -0.23
CA GLY A 95 -14.79 10.24 0.11
C GLY A 95 -14.65 9.04 -0.83
N ARG A 96 -13.91 9.17 -1.94
CA ARG A 96 -13.61 8.09 -2.89
C ARG A 96 -12.58 7.12 -2.33
N PHE A 97 -12.50 5.95 -2.93
CA PHE A 97 -11.50 4.93 -2.61
C PHE A 97 -10.44 4.87 -3.71
N TYR A 98 -9.20 4.78 -3.29
CA TYR A 98 -8.04 4.72 -4.16
C TYR A 98 -7.20 3.52 -3.80
N ILE A 99 -6.80 2.73 -4.80
CA ILE A 99 -5.89 1.61 -4.63
C ILE A 99 -4.67 1.82 -5.53
N VAL A 100 -3.50 1.54 -4.99
CA VAL A 100 -2.27 1.35 -5.75
C VAL A 100 -1.75 -0.04 -5.46
N ALA A 101 -1.19 -0.73 -6.47
CA ALA A 101 -0.68 -2.07 -6.33
C ALA A 101 0.52 -2.30 -7.25
N THR A 102 1.40 -3.22 -6.89
CA THR A 102 2.47 -3.69 -7.76
C THR A 102 1.87 -4.49 -8.91
N ASP A 103 2.20 -4.15 -10.16
CA ASP A 103 1.85 -4.93 -11.35
C ASP A 103 2.80 -6.12 -11.47
N MET A 104 2.44 -7.26 -10.88
CA MET A 104 3.31 -8.43 -10.81
C MET A 104 2.51 -9.72 -10.75
N ASN A 105 2.95 -10.70 -11.55
CA ASN A 105 2.45 -12.08 -11.55
C ASN A 105 3.62 -13.05 -11.46
N THR A 106 3.90 -13.53 -10.25
CA THR A 106 5.05 -14.43 -10.00
C THR A 106 4.84 -15.83 -10.56
N ALA A 107 3.59 -16.29 -10.65
CA ALA A 107 3.28 -17.59 -11.26
C ALA A 107 3.60 -17.63 -12.76
N LYS A 108 3.41 -16.49 -13.45
CA LYS A 108 3.65 -16.37 -14.90
C LYS A 108 5.08 -15.92 -15.22
N ASN A 109 5.58 -14.93 -14.49
CA ASN A 109 6.80 -14.20 -14.84
C ASN A 109 7.96 -14.44 -13.86
N GLY A 110 7.73 -15.17 -12.74
CA GLY A 110 8.71 -15.28 -11.67
C GLY A 110 8.98 -13.94 -10.98
N TRP A 111 10.15 -13.81 -10.40
CA TRP A 111 10.66 -12.58 -9.74
C TRP A 111 11.54 -11.75 -10.68
N ASN A 112 11.21 -11.76 -11.96
CA ASN A 112 11.94 -11.02 -12.98
C ASN A 112 11.56 -9.53 -12.97
N GLU A 113 11.94 -8.83 -14.03
CA GLU A 113 11.64 -7.42 -14.22
C GLU A 113 10.14 -7.16 -14.16
N ASN A 114 9.76 -6.17 -13.32
CA ASN A 114 8.40 -5.66 -13.26
C ASN A 114 8.38 -4.17 -12.88
N PRO A 115 8.55 -3.28 -13.85
CA PRO A 115 8.64 -1.83 -13.63
C PRO A 115 7.26 -1.14 -13.55
N GLY A 116 6.20 -1.89 -13.25
CA GLY A 116 4.83 -1.42 -13.33
C GLY A 116 4.09 -1.36 -12.00
N ILE A 117 3.13 -0.45 -11.93
CA ILE A 117 2.12 -0.36 -10.88
C ILE A 117 0.72 -0.16 -11.48
N VAL A 118 -0.29 -0.56 -10.72
CA VAL A 118 -1.70 -0.39 -11.07
C VAL A 118 -2.32 0.66 -10.15
N LEU A 119 -3.11 1.55 -10.72
CA LEU A 119 -3.91 2.54 -10.01
C LEU A 119 -5.39 2.22 -10.22
N LEU A 120 -6.17 2.26 -9.13
CA LEU A 120 -7.61 2.09 -9.19
C LEU A 120 -8.30 3.18 -8.37
N SER A 121 -9.48 3.59 -8.83
CA SER A 121 -10.34 4.50 -8.08
C SER A 121 -11.80 4.08 -8.16
N SER A 122 -12.55 4.25 -7.06
CA SER A 122 -13.96 3.88 -6.96
C SER A 122 -14.72 4.84 -6.05
N ASP A 123 -15.99 5.03 -6.34
CA ASP A 123 -16.90 5.77 -5.49
C ASP A 123 -17.63 4.85 -4.49
N ASP A 124 -17.69 3.53 -4.76
CA ASP A 124 -18.60 2.59 -4.08
C ASP A 124 -17.96 1.23 -3.71
N LEU A 125 -16.65 1.02 -3.98
CA LEU A 125 -15.93 -0.25 -3.81
C LEU A 125 -16.40 -1.39 -4.73
N LEU A 126 -17.35 -1.15 -5.61
CA LEU A 126 -17.90 -2.14 -6.54
C LEU A 126 -17.47 -1.86 -7.98
N HIS A 127 -17.49 -0.60 -8.39
CA HIS A 127 -17.14 -0.17 -9.74
C HIS A 127 -15.79 0.56 -9.72
N TRP A 128 -14.81 -0.01 -10.41
CA TRP A 128 -13.44 0.49 -10.39
C TRP A 128 -13.02 1.02 -11.76
N LYS A 129 -12.53 2.26 -11.77
CA LYS A 129 -11.70 2.77 -12.85
C LYS A 129 -10.26 2.35 -12.59
N HIS A 130 -9.51 2.01 -13.63
CA HIS A 130 -8.11 1.60 -13.48
C HIS A 130 -7.21 2.24 -14.52
N ALA A 131 -5.93 2.32 -14.19
CA ALA A 131 -4.85 2.70 -15.09
C ALA A 131 -3.59 1.92 -14.72
N LYS A 132 -2.67 1.83 -15.67
CA LYS A 132 -1.37 1.16 -15.52
C LYS A 132 -0.28 2.19 -15.78
N ILE A 133 0.77 2.14 -14.97
CA ILE A 133 1.98 2.93 -15.16
C ILE A 133 3.13 1.94 -15.26
N ASN A 134 3.92 2.05 -16.32
CA ASN A 134 5.14 1.29 -16.50
C ASN A 134 6.31 2.28 -16.60
N LEU A 135 7.11 2.39 -15.54
CA LEU A 135 8.13 3.42 -15.44
C LEU A 135 9.14 3.38 -16.59
N SER A 136 9.56 2.19 -17.01
CA SER A 136 10.55 2.05 -18.06
C SER A 136 10.01 2.46 -19.45
N LYS A 137 8.70 2.28 -19.68
CA LYS A 137 8.04 2.66 -20.93
C LYS A 137 7.58 4.12 -20.93
N ASP A 138 6.99 4.58 -19.83
CA ASP A 138 6.34 5.89 -19.76
C ASP A 138 7.35 7.01 -19.50
N TYR A 139 8.49 6.68 -18.85
CA TYR A 139 9.56 7.63 -18.51
C TYR A 139 10.94 7.11 -18.93
N PRO A 140 11.15 6.72 -20.21
CA PRO A 140 12.34 6.01 -20.66
C PRO A 140 13.64 6.79 -20.48
N LYS A 141 13.58 8.12 -20.51
CA LYS A 141 14.77 8.97 -20.38
C LYS A 141 15.48 8.80 -19.04
N HIS A 142 14.72 8.68 -17.95
CA HIS A 142 15.30 8.62 -16.59
C HIS A 142 14.97 7.33 -15.84
N PHE A 143 14.08 6.50 -16.37
CA PHE A 143 13.62 5.26 -15.76
C PHE A 143 13.63 4.06 -16.73
N GLY A 144 14.25 4.19 -17.91
CA GLY A 144 14.37 3.10 -18.86
C GLY A 144 15.08 1.86 -18.33
N ASP A 145 15.84 2.01 -17.25
CA ASP A 145 16.53 0.94 -16.52
C ASP A 145 15.80 0.52 -15.22
N ALA A 146 14.53 0.92 -15.03
CA ALA A 146 13.73 0.49 -13.90
C ALA A 146 13.51 -1.03 -13.97
N TYR A 147 13.99 -1.74 -12.96
CA TYR A 147 13.89 -3.20 -12.89
C TYR A 147 12.70 -3.64 -12.03
N TRP A 148 12.62 -3.15 -10.79
CA TRP A 148 11.51 -3.38 -9.88
C TRP A 148 10.87 -2.05 -9.44
N VAL A 149 9.55 -1.99 -9.52
CA VAL A 149 8.72 -0.91 -8.94
C VAL A 149 7.71 -1.59 -8.03
N TRP A 150 7.98 -1.59 -6.71
CA TRP A 150 7.32 -2.46 -5.77
C TRP A 150 6.64 -1.74 -4.63
N ALA A 151 5.59 -2.38 -4.10
CA ALA A 151 4.86 -2.01 -2.91
C ALA A 151 4.51 -0.51 -2.90
N PRO A 152 3.76 -0.03 -3.92
CA PRO A 152 3.33 1.34 -3.95
C PRO A 152 2.33 1.60 -2.83
N GLN A 153 2.39 2.82 -2.27
CA GLN A 153 1.44 3.30 -1.30
C GLN A 153 1.00 4.73 -1.63
N THR A 154 -0.07 5.20 -0.99
CA THR A 154 -0.64 6.51 -1.25
C THR A 154 -0.93 7.23 0.06
N ILE A 155 -0.53 8.51 0.13
CA ILE A 155 -0.88 9.42 1.21
C ILE A 155 -1.39 10.74 0.65
N TYR A 156 -2.37 11.37 1.31
CA TYR A 156 -2.81 12.69 0.93
C TYR A 156 -1.88 13.77 1.51
N ASP A 157 -1.17 14.47 0.64
CA ASP A 157 -0.38 15.65 1.01
C ASP A 157 -1.30 16.85 1.20
N ARG A 158 -1.63 17.16 2.46
CA ARG A 158 -2.53 18.26 2.83
C ARG A 158 -2.00 19.62 2.39
N LYS A 159 -0.67 19.79 2.36
CA LYS A 159 -0.03 21.04 1.92
C LYS A 159 -0.13 21.23 0.41
N ALA A 160 0.11 20.18 -0.34
CA ALA A 160 -0.02 20.19 -1.80
C ALA A 160 -1.48 20.02 -2.26
N LYS A 161 -2.38 19.52 -1.40
CA LYS A 161 -3.75 19.10 -1.72
C LYS A 161 -3.81 18.05 -2.84
N LYS A 162 -2.91 17.08 -2.79
CA LYS A 162 -2.72 16.03 -3.80
C LYS A 162 -2.45 14.68 -3.17
N TYR A 163 -2.77 13.62 -3.88
CA TYR A 163 -2.38 12.27 -3.51
C TYR A 163 -0.95 12.01 -3.97
N MET A 164 -0.06 11.77 -3.01
CA MET A 164 1.31 11.34 -3.26
C MET A 164 1.34 9.82 -3.32
N ILE A 165 1.78 9.27 -4.45
CA ILE A 165 2.07 7.84 -4.60
C ILE A 165 3.58 7.67 -4.41
N TYR A 166 3.99 6.76 -3.54
CA TYR A 166 5.39 6.43 -3.31
C TYR A 166 5.61 4.93 -3.37
N PHE A 167 6.78 4.53 -3.81
CA PHE A 167 7.10 3.13 -4.11
C PHE A 167 8.60 2.89 -4.01
N THR A 168 9.00 1.63 -3.87
CA THR A 168 10.40 1.23 -3.96
C THR A 168 10.79 1.00 -5.42
N LEU A 169 11.90 1.60 -5.83
CA LEU A 169 12.53 1.37 -7.13
C LEU A 169 13.87 0.65 -6.95
N GLN A 170 14.09 -0.37 -7.77
CA GLN A 170 15.41 -0.94 -8.03
C GLN A 170 15.71 -0.84 -9.52
N ARG A 171 16.94 -0.47 -9.86
CA ARG A 171 17.41 -0.37 -11.24
C ARG A 171 18.07 -1.67 -11.72
N ASN A 172 18.37 -1.79 -13.01
CA ASN A 172 19.00 -2.96 -13.60
C ASN A 172 20.35 -3.33 -12.97
N ASP A 173 21.05 -2.37 -12.38
CA ASP A 173 22.30 -2.64 -11.66
C ASP A 173 22.10 -3.42 -10.35
N ARG A 174 20.87 -3.58 -9.90
CA ARG A 174 20.42 -4.34 -8.71
C ARG A 174 21.08 -3.94 -7.39
N LYS A 175 21.65 -2.74 -7.31
CA LYS A 175 22.43 -2.32 -6.13
C LYS A 175 21.58 -1.79 -5.01
N SER A 176 20.65 -0.88 -5.30
CA SER A 176 19.93 -0.12 -4.26
C SER A 176 18.44 -0.23 -4.40
N LEU A 177 17.75 -0.32 -3.27
CA LEU A 177 16.31 -0.18 -3.14
C LEU A 177 16.03 1.20 -2.59
N ILE A 178 15.50 2.09 -3.40
CA ILE A 178 15.30 3.51 -3.10
C ILE A 178 13.82 3.86 -3.21
N THR A 179 13.31 4.62 -2.27
CA THR A 179 11.94 5.10 -2.31
C THR A 179 11.82 6.33 -3.20
N TYR A 180 10.95 6.25 -4.20
CA TYR A 180 10.55 7.34 -5.09
C TYR A 180 9.12 7.75 -4.84
N TYR A 181 8.71 8.94 -5.29
CA TYR A 181 7.35 9.42 -5.25
C TYR A 181 6.99 10.22 -6.48
N ALA A 182 5.70 10.26 -6.79
CA ALA A 182 5.09 11.21 -7.69
C ALA A 182 3.71 11.60 -7.17
N TYR A 183 3.18 12.76 -7.59
CA TYR A 183 1.78 13.06 -7.35
C TYR A 183 0.91 12.43 -8.42
N ALA A 184 -0.18 11.81 -8.02
CA ALA A 184 -1.22 11.37 -8.95
C ALA A 184 -1.82 12.59 -9.68
N ASN A 185 -2.18 12.38 -10.94
CA ASN A 185 -2.97 13.37 -11.68
C ASN A 185 -4.41 13.41 -11.10
N LYS A 186 -5.19 14.41 -11.51
CA LYS A 186 -6.53 14.68 -11.00
C LYS A 186 -7.48 13.49 -11.09
N ASP A 187 -7.35 12.68 -12.12
CA ASP A 187 -8.25 11.55 -12.38
C ASP A 187 -7.74 10.23 -11.80
N PHE A 188 -6.60 10.25 -11.13
CA PHE A 188 -5.91 9.09 -10.57
C PHE A 188 -5.59 8.01 -11.62
N THR A 189 -5.18 8.46 -12.82
CA THR A 189 -4.86 7.58 -13.96
C THR A 189 -3.39 7.63 -14.38
N GLY A 190 -2.57 8.39 -13.67
CA GLY A 190 -1.16 8.57 -13.98
C GLY A 190 -0.50 9.54 -13.02
N PHE A 191 0.76 9.86 -13.29
CA PHE A 191 1.50 10.88 -12.56
C PHE A 191 1.42 12.24 -13.23
N GLU A 192 1.45 13.32 -12.43
CA GLU A 192 1.55 14.69 -12.95
C GLU A 192 2.93 15.00 -13.54
N SER A 193 3.95 14.32 -13.07
CA SER A 193 5.34 14.49 -13.50
C SER A 193 6.15 13.23 -13.21
N GLU A 194 7.34 13.13 -13.77
CA GLU A 194 8.28 12.06 -13.46
C GLU A 194 8.51 11.90 -11.95
N PRO A 195 8.65 10.66 -11.48
CA PRO A 195 8.95 10.39 -10.08
C PRO A 195 10.27 11.00 -9.61
N LYS A 196 10.32 11.39 -8.36
CA LYS A 196 11.51 11.93 -7.68
C LYS A 196 11.88 11.06 -6.51
N GLN A 197 13.16 11.02 -6.17
CA GLN A 197 13.61 10.32 -4.96
C GLN A 197 12.99 10.97 -3.73
N LEU A 198 12.39 10.14 -2.86
CA LEU A 198 11.81 10.55 -1.59
C LEU A 198 12.76 10.23 -0.43
N PHE A 199 13.25 9.00 -0.39
CA PHE A 199 14.05 8.48 0.71
C PHE A 199 15.03 7.42 0.22
N SER A 200 16.20 7.38 0.83
CA SER A 200 17.21 6.35 0.61
C SER A 200 17.79 5.95 1.95
N ALA A 201 17.40 4.80 2.44
CA ALA A 201 17.96 4.24 3.66
C ALA A 201 19.38 3.71 3.43
N LYS A 202 20.19 3.71 4.46
CA LYS A 202 21.57 3.20 4.43
C LYS A 202 21.67 1.78 3.88
N TYR A 203 20.68 0.93 4.16
CA TYR A 203 20.66 -0.48 3.76
C TYR A 203 19.47 -0.82 2.85
N GLY A 204 18.93 0.18 2.14
CA GLY A 204 17.76 0.04 1.30
C GLY A 204 16.43 0.07 2.07
N SER A 205 15.36 0.36 1.36
CA SER A 205 14.00 0.42 1.92
C SER A 205 13.01 -0.22 0.98
N ILE A 206 12.15 -1.08 1.53
CA ILE A 206 11.04 -1.72 0.83
C ILE A 206 9.83 -1.78 1.76
N ASP A 207 8.63 -1.96 1.19
CA ASP A 207 7.38 -2.04 1.94
C ASP A 207 7.19 -0.79 2.83
N ASN A 208 7.39 0.38 2.22
CA ASN A 208 7.36 1.65 2.93
C ASN A 208 5.93 2.04 3.28
N ASP A 209 5.70 2.51 4.51
CA ASP A 209 4.42 3.07 4.95
C ASP A 209 4.63 4.39 5.67
N ILE A 210 3.91 5.44 5.28
CA ILE A 210 4.02 6.77 5.85
C ILE A 210 2.74 7.15 6.57
N ILE A 211 2.87 7.47 7.85
CA ILE A 211 1.79 8.07 8.65
C ILE A 211 2.19 9.45 9.14
N GLU A 212 1.21 10.31 9.38
CA GLU A 212 1.40 11.61 10.05
C GLU A 212 0.81 11.52 11.45
N LYS A 213 1.61 11.92 12.44
CA LYS A 213 1.19 12.02 13.82
C LYS A 213 1.81 13.26 14.47
N ASP A 214 0.98 14.11 15.04
CA ASP A 214 1.39 15.30 15.80
C ASP A 214 2.37 16.21 15.02
N GLY A 215 2.10 16.42 13.72
CA GLY A 215 2.92 17.25 12.83
C GLY A 215 4.28 16.64 12.50
N THR A 216 4.44 15.34 12.68
CA THR A 216 5.62 14.57 12.30
C THR A 216 5.20 13.42 11.39
N TYR A 217 5.89 13.27 10.28
CA TYR A 217 5.75 12.12 9.40
C TYR A 217 6.66 11.00 9.87
N HIS A 218 6.13 9.80 9.98
CA HIS A 218 6.82 8.58 10.33
C HIS A 218 6.78 7.65 9.12
N LEU A 219 7.93 7.29 8.61
CA LEU A 219 8.11 6.30 7.54
C LEU A 219 8.57 5.00 8.20
N PHE A 220 7.74 3.97 8.10
CA PHE A 220 8.12 2.61 8.46
C PHE A 220 8.53 1.87 7.19
N TYR A 221 9.60 1.11 7.26
CA TYR A 221 10.09 0.35 6.12
C TYR A 221 10.79 -0.92 6.56
N LYS A 222 10.82 -1.89 5.68
CA LYS A 222 11.63 -3.08 5.83
C LYS A 222 13.01 -2.79 5.25
N GLY A 223 14.02 -2.93 6.06
CA GLY A 223 15.39 -2.72 5.67
C GLY A 223 16.30 -3.82 6.21
N ASN A 224 17.53 -3.84 5.76
CA ASN A 224 18.56 -4.64 6.37
C ASN A 224 19.13 -3.87 7.56
N THR A 225 19.32 -4.55 8.66
CA THR A 225 20.01 -4.05 9.84
C THR A 225 21.18 -4.95 10.17
N LYS A 226 22.09 -4.47 11.02
CA LYS A 226 23.13 -5.31 11.58
C LYS A 226 22.77 -5.68 13.01
N ASP A 227 23.05 -6.92 13.40
CA ASP A 227 22.98 -7.34 14.79
C ASP A 227 24.17 -6.77 15.59
N GLU A 228 24.22 -7.08 16.88
CA GLU A 228 25.27 -6.67 17.80
C GLU A 228 26.69 -7.10 17.38
N ASN A 229 26.79 -8.12 16.53
CA ASN A 229 28.04 -8.65 15.99
C ASN A 229 28.37 -8.07 14.60
N GLY A 230 27.57 -7.11 14.12
CA GLY A 230 27.71 -6.52 12.80
C GLY A 230 27.20 -7.39 11.65
N LYS A 231 26.51 -8.51 11.94
CA LYS A 231 25.87 -9.36 10.96
C LYS A 231 24.53 -8.75 10.53
N GLU A 232 24.28 -8.70 9.23
CA GLU A 232 23.00 -8.21 8.71
C GLU A 232 21.81 -9.02 9.22
N ILE A 233 20.84 -8.32 9.80
CA ILE A 233 19.54 -8.87 10.16
C ILE A 233 18.57 -8.49 9.06
N LYS A 234 18.19 -9.47 8.24
CA LYS A 234 17.14 -9.30 7.21
C LYS A 234 15.76 -9.26 7.85
N ASN A 235 14.87 -8.47 7.29
CA ASN A 235 13.43 -8.38 7.63
C ASN A 235 13.11 -7.68 8.97
N GLY A 236 13.94 -6.74 9.44
CA GLY A 236 13.59 -5.84 10.53
C GLY A 236 12.72 -4.67 10.02
N ILE A 237 11.74 -4.23 10.82
CA ILE A 237 11.03 -2.97 10.57
C ILE A 237 11.87 -1.84 11.14
N GLN A 238 12.16 -0.87 10.29
CA GLN A 238 12.90 0.35 10.57
C GLN A 238 11.95 1.53 10.56
N GLN A 239 12.41 2.65 11.10
CA GLN A 239 11.66 3.90 11.10
C GLN A 239 12.58 5.06 10.68
N ALA A 240 12.00 5.99 9.93
CA ALA A 240 12.56 7.31 9.72
C ALA A 240 11.50 8.38 9.98
N THR A 241 11.91 9.58 10.35
CA THR A 241 11.01 10.69 10.65
C THR A 241 11.35 11.92 9.83
N SER A 242 10.31 12.74 9.54
CA SER A 242 10.47 14.04 8.88
C SER A 242 9.40 15.02 9.33
N LYS A 243 9.67 16.32 9.23
CA LYS A 243 8.69 17.39 9.45
C LYS A 243 7.88 17.75 8.21
N SER A 244 8.18 17.13 7.07
CA SER A 244 7.39 17.26 5.84
C SER A 244 7.56 16.05 4.94
N LEU A 245 6.52 15.71 4.15
CA LEU A 245 6.55 14.55 3.24
C LEU A 245 7.75 14.53 2.29
N LYS A 246 8.13 15.70 1.77
CA LYS A 246 9.28 15.86 0.84
C LYS A 246 10.52 16.43 1.51
N GLY A 247 10.57 16.42 2.84
CA GLY A 247 11.70 16.94 3.62
C GLY A 247 12.84 15.94 3.75
N LYS A 248 13.82 16.34 4.57
CA LYS A 248 14.88 15.42 4.96
C LYS A 248 14.33 14.40 5.95
N TRP A 249 14.43 13.15 5.60
CA TRP A 249 14.13 12.03 6.47
C TRP A 249 15.34 11.69 7.34
N LYS A 250 15.11 11.47 8.61
CA LYS A 250 16.13 11.04 9.58
C LYS A 250 15.80 9.60 9.98
N GLU A 251 16.71 8.67 9.67
CA GLU A 251 16.60 7.29 10.15
C GLU A 251 16.70 7.27 11.68
N ASP A 252 15.89 6.41 12.30
CA ASP A 252 15.97 6.14 13.72
C ASP A 252 17.08 5.09 13.95
N ASP A 253 18.06 5.45 14.78
CA ASP A 253 19.17 4.56 15.15
C ASP A 253 18.75 3.49 16.19
N ALA A 254 17.48 3.50 16.63
CA ALA A 254 16.96 2.48 17.53
C ALA A 254 16.96 1.09 16.89
N ALA A 255 17.03 0.06 17.71
CA ALA A 255 16.91 -1.32 17.23
C ALA A 255 15.57 -1.52 16.50
N PRO A 256 15.54 -2.34 15.43
CA PRO A 256 14.32 -2.58 14.67
C PRO A 256 13.20 -3.08 15.56
N LEU A 257 11.97 -2.65 15.27
CA LEU A 257 10.79 -3.11 15.98
C LEU A 257 10.68 -4.64 15.90
N PRO A 258 10.35 -5.32 17.01
CA PRO A 258 10.21 -6.77 17.00
C PRO A 258 9.10 -7.19 16.04
N THR A 259 9.40 -8.11 15.12
CA THR A 259 8.39 -8.68 14.24
C THR A 259 7.43 -9.55 15.03
N VAL A 260 6.15 -9.54 14.66
CA VAL A 260 5.06 -10.30 15.31
C VAL A 260 5.37 -11.81 15.45
N ALA A 261 6.17 -12.38 14.54
CA ALA A 261 6.61 -13.79 14.62
C ALA A 261 7.43 -14.14 15.89
N LYS A 262 8.13 -13.16 16.49
CA LYS A 262 8.81 -13.38 17.78
C LYS A 262 7.85 -13.24 18.98
N ALA A 263 6.82 -12.41 18.88
CA ALA A 263 5.82 -12.24 19.92
C ALA A 263 4.96 -13.52 20.09
N GLY A 264 4.52 -14.15 18.99
CA GLY A 264 3.73 -15.38 19.03
C GLY A 264 4.47 -16.57 19.65
N LYS A 265 5.78 -16.71 19.43
CA LYS A 265 6.59 -17.78 20.05
C LYS A 265 6.83 -17.57 21.55
N ARG A 266 6.84 -16.33 22.05
CA ARG A 266 6.93 -16.03 23.48
C ARG A 266 5.60 -16.30 24.20
N ALA A 267 4.47 -15.91 23.61
CA ALA A 267 3.15 -16.19 24.15
C ALA A 267 2.87 -17.70 24.25
N ALA A 268 3.23 -18.48 23.22
CA ALA A 268 3.06 -19.93 23.22
C ALA A 268 3.97 -20.67 24.24
N ARG A 269 5.12 -20.10 24.63
CA ARG A 269 5.96 -20.69 25.69
C ARG A 269 5.44 -20.44 27.10
N ASN A 270 4.70 -19.36 27.32
CA ASN A 270 4.13 -19.02 28.63
C ASN A 270 2.71 -19.58 28.86
N ALA A 271 2.12 -20.24 27.85
CA ALA A 271 0.78 -20.84 27.89
C ALA A 271 0.79 -22.36 28.06
N ARG A 272 1.90 -22.94 28.53
CA ARG A 272 1.88 -24.35 28.95
C ARG A 272 1.67 -24.44 30.46
N PRO A 273 0.71 -25.28 30.91
CA PRO A 273 0.38 -25.46 32.31
C PRO A 273 1.56 -26.05 33.12
#